data_75a1721e6f7b9cf58499763eb1b80df6
#
_entry.id   75a1721e6f7b9cf58499763eb1b80df6
#
_cell.length_a   1.000
_cell.length_b   1.000
_cell.length_c   1.000
_cell.angle_alpha   90.00
_cell.angle_beta   90.00
_cell.angle_gamma   90.00
#
_symmetry.space_group_name_H-M   'P 1'
#
loop_
_entity.id
_entity.type
_entity.pdbx_description
1 polymer ?
#
loop_
_entity_poly.entity_id
_entity_poly.type
_entity_poly.pdbx_seq_one_letter_code
_entity_poly.pdbx_strand_id
1 'polypeptide(L)'
;MLRRLIFILPLLCSGTALAAEVTDSTGRAVQVPDRIMHVVPAGPPAAILLEAIAPDLMVGWPGPLSDEARALLPDSANHPRIPRLTGRDDVSDKIKALKPDLIIDYGEVTPRYFELAQTTQQKTGIPTLLFAGSLDNIPRVIREVGAILHREARAETLAAYAEAMLALPVMPLPASLGAHPRVLYARGADGLTVTAPDTDVTEVFKRLGWQVIAPDGQGTFRKSSIEAIAALDPDIVIFSDPAMRETVLHPDAWKSVRAVRDGHAFVAPALPFGWVEEPPSINRLLGLAWLGGHEPVSMAATFHAVVYGRALTPHQLDAVLGGIRSIHP
;
A
#
# COMPACT_ATOMS: atom_id res chain seq x y z
N MET A 1 -56.94 6.14 54.75
CA MET A 1 -56.67 5.61 53.41
C MET A 1 -55.28 6.12 52.95
N LEU A 2 -54.22 5.30 53.13
CA LEU A 2 -52.84 5.68 52.79
C LEU A 2 -52.50 5.10 51.41
N ARG A 3 -52.41 5.95 50.39
CA ARG A 3 -51.94 5.56 49.00
C ARG A 3 -50.45 5.44 49.03
N ARG A 4 -49.92 4.20 48.91
CA ARG A 4 -48.46 3.93 48.67
C ARG A 4 -48.17 4.25 47.24
N LEU A 5 -47.32 5.27 46.97
CA LEU A 5 -46.67 5.51 45.70
C LEU A 5 -45.50 4.49 45.53
N ILE A 6 -45.62 3.62 44.56
CA ILE A 6 -44.50 2.73 44.13
C ILE A 6 -43.68 3.54 43.11
N PHE A 7 -42.46 3.92 43.50
CA PHE A 7 -41.47 4.47 42.59
C PHE A 7 -40.82 3.29 41.83
N ILE A 8 -41.13 3.15 40.54
CA ILE A 8 -40.40 2.24 39.64
C ILE A 8 -39.16 2.98 39.17
N LEU A 9 -38.00 2.61 39.71
CA LEU A 9 -36.70 3.08 39.26
C LEU A 9 -36.36 2.37 37.91
N PRO A 10 -36.16 3.08 36.80
CA PRO A 10 -35.74 2.43 35.56
C PRO A 10 -34.34 1.90 35.75
N LEU A 11 -34.16 0.58 35.61
CA LEU A 11 -32.88 -0.10 35.55
C LEU A 11 -32.25 0.28 34.22
N LEU A 12 -31.33 1.23 34.23
CA LEU A 12 -30.44 1.53 33.10
C LEU A 12 -29.54 0.31 32.92
N CYS A 13 -29.92 -0.62 32.07
CA CYS A 13 -29.01 -1.61 31.53
C CYS A 13 -27.94 -0.87 30.69
N SER A 14 -26.83 -0.52 31.34
CA SER A 14 -25.58 -0.21 30.61
C SER A 14 -25.16 -1.50 29.88
N GLY A 15 -25.58 -1.63 28.63
CA GLY A 15 -25.07 -2.69 27.76
C GLY A 15 -23.55 -2.51 27.71
N THR A 16 -22.82 -3.42 28.35
CA THR A 16 -21.39 -3.58 28.10
C THR A 16 -21.25 -3.94 26.64
N ALA A 17 -20.72 -3.02 25.83
CA ALA A 17 -20.29 -3.35 24.48
C ALA A 17 -19.34 -4.55 24.61
N LEU A 18 -19.74 -5.69 24.06
CA LEU A 18 -18.91 -6.90 24.03
C LEU A 18 -17.70 -6.56 23.14
N ALA A 19 -16.52 -6.54 23.73
CA ALA A 19 -15.28 -6.39 22.98
C ALA A 19 -14.94 -7.73 22.36
N ALA A 20 -14.70 -7.76 21.05
CA ALA A 20 -14.20 -8.95 20.37
C ALA A 20 -12.69 -9.05 20.56
N GLU A 21 -12.17 -10.25 20.78
CA GLU A 21 -10.72 -10.49 20.80
C GLU A 21 -10.23 -10.82 19.38
N VAL A 22 -9.28 -10.02 18.89
CA VAL A 22 -8.66 -10.19 17.57
C VAL A 22 -7.19 -10.47 17.75
N THR A 23 -6.70 -11.52 17.11
CA THR A 23 -5.26 -11.80 17.03
C THR A 23 -4.69 -11.13 15.78
N ASP A 24 -3.75 -10.18 15.95
CA ASP A 24 -3.09 -9.50 14.84
C ASP A 24 -1.95 -10.35 14.23
N SER A 25 -1.33 -9.87 13.16
CA SER A 25 -0.25 -10.61 12.47
C SER A 25 1.04 -10.74 13.30
N THR A 26 1.12 -10.11 14.46
CA THR A 26 2.24 -10.28 15.43
C THR A 26 1.94 -11.36 16.47
N GLY A 27 0.74 -11.93 16.47
CA GLY A 27 0.28 -12.88 17.48
C GLY A 27 -0.27 -12.22 18.76
N ARG A 28 -0.44 -10.89 18.80
CA ARG A 28 -1.06 -10.20 19.93
C ARG A 28 -2.57 -10.38 19.90
N ALA A 29 -3.14 -10.78 21.03
CA ALA A 29 -4.57 -10.71 21.27
C ALA A 29 -4.94 -9.29 21.71
N VAL A 30 -5.77 -8.61 20.93
CA VAL A 30 -6.19 -7.23 21.15
C VAL A 30 -7.71 -7.19 21.29
N GLN A 31 -8.20 -6.57 22.37
CA GLN A 31 -9.62 -6.34 22.56
C GLN A 31 -10.07 -5.17 21.70
N VAL A 32 -10.99 -5.39 20.78
CA VAL A 32 -11.56 -4.38 19.86
C VAL A 32 -13.01 -4.13 20.20
N PRO A 33 -13.51 -2.88 20.11
CA PRO A 33 -14.92 -2.59 20.29
C PRO A 33 -15.78 -3.32 19.25
N ASP A 34 -16.94 -3.81 19.65
CA ASP A 34 -17.91 -4.43 18.74
C ASP A 34 -18.43 -3.43 17.68
N ARG A 35 -18.49 -2.14 18.02
CA ARG A 35 -18.87 -1.07 17.11
C ARG A 35 -17.70 -0.16 16.83
N ILE A 36 -17.22 -0.18 15.60
CA ILE A 36 -16.13 0.66 15.09
C ILE A 36 -16.71 1.67 14.09
N MET A 37 -16.52 2.97 14.35
CA MET A 37 -17.02 4.06 13.52
C MET A 37 -15.88 4.96 13.01
N HIS A 38 -14.76 4.98 13.72
CA HIS A 38 -13.62 5.85 13.43
C HIS A 38 -12.33 5.05 13.47
N VAL A 39 -11.68 4.89 12.31
CA VAL A 39 -10.44 4.15 12.17
C VAL A 39 -9.31 5.09 11.76
N VAL A 40 -8.22 5.07 12.52
CA VAL A 40 -6.97 5.75 12.15
C VAL A 40 -6.09 4.77 11.38
N PRO A 41 -5.74 5.04 10.13
CA PRO A 41 -4.64 4.34 9.48
C PRO A 41 -3.29 4.83 10.07
N ALA A 42 -2.44 3.91 10.52
CA ALA A 42 -1.15 4.24 11.12
C ALA A 42 -0.17 4.88 10.11
N GLY A 43 -0.27 4.46 8.85
CA GLY A 43 0.55 4.93 7.76
C GLY A 43 -0.15 4.84 6.40
N PRO A 44 0.49 5.36 5.33
CA PRO A 44 -0.08 5.36 3.99
C PRO A 44 -0.48 3.98 3.46
N PRO A 45 0.26 2.88 3.71
CA PRO A 45 -0.17 1.55 3.28
C PRO A 45 -1.51 1.13 3.87
N ALA A 46 -1.72 1.39 5.18
CA ALA A 46 -2.98 1.11 5.86
C ALA A 46 -4.12 1.99 5.35
N ALA A 47 -3.84 3.25 4.99
CA ALA A 47 -4.85 4.15 4.43
C ALA A 47 -5.36 3.66 3.08
N ILE A 48 -4.48 3.16 2.20
CA ILE A 48 -4.87 2.60 0.90
C ILE A 48 -5.73 1.34 1.09
N LEU A 49 -5.37 0.50 2.05
CA LEU A 49 -6.15 -0.69 2.38
C LEU A 49 -7.55 -0.33 2.89
N LEU A 50 -7.63 0.64 3.81
CA LEU A 50 -8.91 1.13 4.37
C LEU A 50 -9.77 1.84 3.32
N GLU A 51 -9.15 2.60 2.40
CA GLU A 51 -9.82 3.24 1.28
C GLU A 51 -10.55 2.21 0.41
N ALA A 52 -9.95 1.03 0.22
CA ALA A 52 -10.59 -0.04 -0.54
C ALA A 52 -11.71 -0.73 0.23
N ILE A 53 -11.58 -0.93 1.54
CA ILE A 53 -12.49 -1.77 2.34
C ILE A 53 -13.62 -0.95 2.98
N ALA A 54 -13.29 0.15 3.65
CA ALA A 54 -14.20 0.94 4.49
C ALA A 54 -13.80 2.42 4.51
N PRO A 55 -13.84 3.13 3.36
CA PRO A 55 -13.43 4.54 3.29
C PRO A 55 -14.23 5.45 4.21
N ASP A 56 -15.49 5.10 4.47
CA ASP A 56 -16.42 5.83 5.33
C ASP A 56 -16.03 5.80 6.82
N LEU A 57 -15.23 4.82 7.25
CA LEU A 57 -14.75 4.72 8.64
C LEU A 57 -13.40 5.41 8.84
N MET A 58 -12.67 5.74 7.77
CA MET A 58 -11.35 6.33 7.86
C MET A 58 -11.42 7.80 8.29
N VAL A 59 -10.74 8.18 9.38
CA VAL A 59 -10.78 9.55 9.92
C VAL A 59 -9.88 10.54 9.19
N GLY A 60 -8.97 10.08 8.35
CA GLY A 60 -8.06 10.96 7.61
C GLY A 60 -6.93 10.24 6.90
N TRP A 61 -6.15 11.00 6.13
CA TRP A 61 -4.99 10.53 5.40
C TRP A 61 -3.68 10.78 6.16
N PRO A 62 -2.88 9.75 6.44
CA PRO A 62 -1.58 9.90 7.12
C PRO A 62 -0.51 10.42 6.15
N GLY A 63 -0.68 11.64 5.67
CA GLY A 63 0.21 12.29 4.71
C GLY A 63 -0.55 13.08 3.65
N PRO A 64 0.17 13.80 2.77
CA PRO A 64 -0.46 14.51 1.68
C PRO A 64 -0.89 13.54 0.57
N LEU A 65 -2.02 13.83 -0.06
CA LEU A 65 -2.37 13.33 -1.38
C LEU A 65 -2.14 14.46 -2.39
N SER A 66 -1.61 14.16 -3.57
CA SER A 66 -1.55 15.13 -4.66
C SER A 66 -2.97 15.42 -5.20
N ASP A 67 -3.14 16.53 -5.88
CA ASP A 67 -4.44 16.88 -6.47
C ASP A 67 -4.85 15.88 -7.55
N GLU A 68 -3.89 15.35 -8.30
CA GLU A 68 -4.10 14.29 -9.29
C GLU A 68 -4.60 12.99 -8.62
N ALA A 69 -3.98 12.58 -7.51
CA ALA A 69 -4.43 11.40 -6.76
C ALA A 69 -5.85 11.61 -6.20
N ARG A 70 -6.14 12.81 -5.65
CA ARG A 70 -7.49 13.15 -5.16
C ARG A 70 -8.55 13.05 -6.25
N ALA A 71 -8.25 13.51 -7.46
CA ALA A 71 -9.19 13.47 -8.59
C ALA A 71 -9.54 12.03 -9.02
N LEU A 72 -8.74 11.05 -8.66
CA LEU A 72 -8.89 9.64 -9.01
C LEU A 72 -9.59 8.81 -7.93
N LEU A 73 -9.65 9.32 -6.70
CA LEU A 73 -10.25 8.64 -5.57
C LEU A 73 -11.70 9.10 -5.33
N PRO A 74 -12.52 8.33 -4.55
CA PRO A 74 -13.84 8.76 -4.09
C PRO A 74 -13.78 9.99 -3.17
N ASP A 75 -14.96 10.41 -2.66
CA ASP A 75 -15.09 11.58 -1.76
C ASP A 75 -14.27 11.49 -0.47
N SER A 76 -13.92 10.29 -0.03
CA SER A 76 -12.96 10.01 1.04
C SER A 76 -11.59 10.66 0.86
N ALA A 77 -11.18 10.97 -0.40
CA ALA A 77 -9.98 11.76 -0.67
C ALA A 77 -9.99 13.16 -0.03
N ASN A 78 -11.18 13.66 0.34
CA ASN A 78 -11.38 14.95 1.03
C ASN A 78 -11.19 14.86 2.54
N HIS A 79 -10.97 13.68 3.11
CA HIS A 79 -10.67 13.53 4.52
C HIS A 79 -9.43 14.35 4.93
N PRO A 80 -9.38 14.86 6.18
CA PRO A 80 -8.29 15.70 6.63
C PRO A 80 -6.95 14.95 6.66
N ARG A 81 -5.86 15.71 6.58
CA ARG A 81 -4.54 15.15 6.84
C ARG A 81 -4.37 14.88 8.34
N ILE A 82 -3.92 13.67 8.67
CA ILE A 82 -3.62 13.25 10.04
C ILE A 82 -2.13 12.92 10.22
N PRO A 83 -1.62 12.84 11.47
CA PRO A 83 -0.26 12.40 11.73
C PRO A 83 -0.01 10.96 11.30
N ARG A 84 1.24 10.65 10.91
CA ARG A 84 1.72 9.29 10.70
C ARG A 84 2.28 8.72 12.00
N LEU A 85 2.03 7.45 12.27
CA LEU A 85 2.62 6.72 13.38
C LEU A 85 3.95 6.12 12.92
N THR A 86 5.05 6.83 13.12
CA THR A 86 6.40 6.42 12.67
C THR A 86 7.32 6.02 13.83
N GLY A 87 6.93 6.33 15.05
CA GLY A 87 7.76 6.20 16.25
C GLY A 87 8.88 7.25 16.36
N ARG A 88 9.01 8.18 15.40
CA ARG A 88 10.00 9.26 15.45
C ARG A 88 9.55 10.38 16.37
N ASP A 89 8.27 10.74 16.28
CA ASP A 89 7.63 11.78 17.07
C ASP A 89 6.50 11.19 17.90
N ASP A 90 6.28 11.73 19.10
CA ASP A 90 5.11 11.37 19.90
C ASP A 90 3.89 12.16 19.42
N VAL A 91 3.03 11.48 18.69
CA VAL A 91 1.79 12.04 18.14
C VAL A 91 0.55 11.56 18.89
N SER A 92 0.72 10.90 20.04
CA SER A 92 -0.36 10.23 20.78
C SER A 92 -1.53 11.15 21.10
N ASP A 93 -1.28 12.38 21.55
CA ASP A 93 -2.35 13.32 21.88
C ASP A 93 -3.11 13.81 20.64
N LYS A 94 -2.41 13.97 19.51
CA LYS A 94 -3.06 14.31 18.23
C LYS A 94 -3.95 13.17 17.74
N ILE A 95 -3.52 11.92 17.92
CA ILE A 95 -4.33 10.73 17.59
C ILE A 95 -5.53 10.61 18.51
N LYS A 96 -5.36 10.78 19.85
CA LYS A 96 -6.47 10.78 20.80
C LYS A 96 -7.53 11.85 20.49
N ALA A 97 -7.09 13.02 20.02
CA ALA A 97 -7.99 14.10 19.66
C ALA A 97 -8.92 13.77 18.49
N LEU A 98 -8.55 12.81 17.62
CA LEU A 98 -9.41 12.30 16.56
C LEU A 98 -10.50 11.34 17.08
N LYS A 99 -10.41 10.92 18.34
CA LYS A 99 -11.35 9.99 19.01
C LYS A 99 -11.60 8.71 18.20
N PRO A 100 -10.57 8.01 17.75
CA PRO A 100 -10.77 6.77 16.99
C PRO A 100 -11.13 5.62 17.92
N ASP A 101 -11.85 4.67 17.37
CA ASP A 101 -12.20 3.40 18.03
C ASP A 101 -11.10 2.36 17.84
N LEU A 102 -10.34 2.48 16.73
CA LEU A 102 -9.32 1.51 16.31
C LEU A 102 -8.20 2.21 15.53
N ILE A 103 -6.98 1.71 15.69
CA ILE A 103 -5.83 2.02 14.83
C ILE A 103 -5.48 0.76 14.05
N ILE A 104 -5.34 0.87 12.73
CA ILE A 104 -4.88 -0.21 11.86
C ILE A 104 -3.56 0.18 11.24
N ASP A 105 -2.54 -0.67 11.42
CA ASP A 105 -1.29 -0.64 10.70
C ASP A 105 -1.21 -1.80 9.70
N TYR A 106 -0.55 -1.58 8.58
CA TYR A 106 -0.41 -2.56 7.51
C TYR A 106 0.96 -2.40 6.83
N GLY A 107 1.73 -3.46 6.82
CA GLY A 107 3.07 -3.47 6.24
C GLY A 107 3.97 -4.56 6.81
N GLU A 108 5.23 -4.21 7.06
CA GLU A 108 6.22 -5.15 7.60
C GLU A 108 5.89 -5.58 9.04
N VAL A 109 6.01 -6.87 9.32
CA VAL A 109 5.91 -7.43 10.67
C VAL A 109 7.33 -7.67 11.18
N THR A 110 7.93 -6.64 11.77
CA THR A 110 9.27 -6.68 12.36
C THR A 110 9.20 -6.35 13.85
N PRO A 111 10.24 -6.66 14.66
CA PRO A 111 10.29 -6.26 16.08
C PRO A 111 10.02 -4.76 16.29
N ARG A 112 10.52 -3.92 15.40
CA ARG A 112 10.30 -2.47 15.44
C ARG A 112 8.82 -2.10 15.31
N TYR A 113 8.11 -2.67 14.34
CA TYR A 113 6.70 -2.36 14.12
C TYR A 113 5.80 -3.00 15.18
N PHE A 114 6.19 -4.17 15.70
CA PHE A 114 5.56 -4.75 16.88
C PHE A 114 5.63 -3.80 18.09
N GLU A 115 6.82 -3.31 18.42
CA GLU A 115 7.03 -2.37 19.53
C GLU A 115 6.28 -1.05 19.30
N LEU A 116 6.25 -0.55 18.06
CA LEU A 116 5.51 0.65 17.70
C LEU A 116 4.01 0.48 17.94
N ALA A 117 3.42 -0.61 17.48
CA ALA A 117 1.99 -0.89 17.68
C ALA A 117 1.65 -1.05 19.17
N GLN A 118 2.49 -1.77 19.93
CA GLN A 118 2.32 -1.94 21.37
C GLN A 118 2.43 -0.60 22.13
N THR A 119 3.46 0.18 21.84
CA THR A 119 3.68 1.49 22.48
C THR A 119 2.56 2.47 22.12
N THR A 120 2.09 2.46 20.87
CA THR A 120 0.97 3.29 20.43
C THR A 120 -0.28 2.95 21.24
N GLN A 121 -0.63 1.67 21.34
CA GLN A 121 -1.78 1.23 22.15
C GLN A 121 -1.64 1.64 23.61
N GLN A 122 -0.47 1.46 24.23
CA GLN A 122 -0.21 1.83 25.63
C GLN A 122 -0.36 3.35 25.85
N LYS A 123 0.17 4.19 24.97
CA LYS A 123 0.14 5.66 25.11
C LYS A 123 -1.23 6.26 24.80
N THR A 124 -1.93 5.69 23.84
CA THR A 124 -3.23 6.23 23.40
C THR A 124 -4.41 5.62 24.16
N GLY A 125 -4.29 4.39 24.63
CA GLY A 125 -5.40 3.59 25.15
C GLY A 125 -6.31 3.05 24.03
N ILE A 126 -5.95 3.26 22.75
CA ILE A 126 -6.76 2.85 21.59
C ILE A 126 -6.24 1.50 21.09
N PRO A 127 -7.12 0.51 20.85
CA PRO A 127 -6.73 -0.75 20.24
C PRO A 127 -5.93 -0.52 18.95
N THR A 128 -4.80 -1.19 18.81
CA THR A 128 -3.90 -1.03 17.65
C THR A 128 -3.56 -2.39 17.10
N LEU A 129 -3.95 -2.65 15.85
CA LEU A 129 -3.71 -3.90 15.12
C LEU A 129 -2.65 -3.69 14.04
N LEU A 130 -1.72 -4.64 13.91
CA LEU A 130 -0.73 -4.67 12.83
C LEU A 130 -0.98 -5.89 11.94
N PHE A 131 -1.19 -5.65 10.64
CA PHE A 131 -1.40 -6.67 9.62
C PHE A 131 -0.20 -6.79 8.68
N ALA A 132 0.15 -8.06 8.35
CA ALA A 132 1.26 -8.36 7.45
C ALA A 132 0.93 -7.97 6.00
N GLY A 133 1.73 -7.06 5.45
CA GLY A 133 1.52 -6.43 4.15
C GLY A 133 2.19 -7.13 2.97
N SER A 134 2.65 -8.40 3.07
CA SER A 134 3.20 -9.11 1.91
C SER A 134 2.15 -9.38 0.84
N LEU A 135 2.58 -9.52 -0.42
CA LEU A 135 1.69 -9.75 -1.56
C LEU A 135 0.74 -10.93 -1.35
N ASP A 136 1.28 -12.07 -0.91
CA ASP A 136 0.49 -13.28 -0.71
C ASP A 136 -0.52 -13.17 0.44
N ASN A 137 -0.31 -12.24 1.38
CA ASN A 137 -1.22 -11.98 2.49
C ASN A 137 -2.38 -11.03 2.13
N ILE A 138 -2.32 -10.32 1.00
CA ILE A 138 -3.34 -9.32 0.63
C ILE A 138 -4.76 -9.87 0.75
N PRO A 139 -5.14 -11.03 0.15
CA PRO A 139 -6.51 -11.52 0.22
C PRO A 139 -6.94 -11.86 1.65
N ARG A 140 -6.06 -12.50 2.42
CA ARG A 140 -6.33 -12.88 3.82
C ARG A 140 -6.54 -11.63 4.69
N VAL A 141 -5.64 -10.65 4.60
CA VAL A 141 -5.74 -9.42 5.40
C VAL A 141 -6.98 -8.61 5.02
N ILE A 142 -7.36 -8.55 3.75
CA ILE A 142 -8.61 -7.91 3.33
C ILE A 142 -9.81 -8.56 4.03
N ARG A 143 -9.90 -9.89 4.10
CA ARG A 143 -10.98 -10.60 4.79
C ARG A 143 -10.95 -10.34 6.30
N GLU A 144 -9.78 -10.40 6.93
CA GLU A 144 -9.61 -10.15 8.36
C GLU A 144 -10.05 -8.74 8.74
N VAL A 145 -9.56 -7.72 8.02
CA VAL A 145 -9.94 -6.32 8.26
C VAL A 145 -11.43 -6.10 7.96
N GLY A 146 -11.94 -6.70 6.88
CA GLY A 146 -13.35 -6.63 6.54
C GLY A 146 -14.27 -7.21 7.62
N ALA A 147 -13.91 -8.34 8.22
CA ALA A 147 -14.66 -8.94 9.32
C ALA A 147 -14.65 -8.05 10.57
N ILE A 148 -13.48 -7.50 10.93
CA ILE A 148 -13.34 -6.56 12.06
C ILE A 148 -14.20 -5.31 11.88
N LEU A 149 -14.30 -4.80 10.66
CA LEU A 149 -15.01 -3.57 10.33
C LEU A 149 -16.47 -3.79 9.88
N HIS A 150 -16.97 -5.03 9.94
CA HIS A 150 -18.31 -5.43 9.44
C HIS A 150 -18.53 -5.02 7.97
N ARG A 151 -17.56 -5.37 7.12
CA ARG A 151 -17.56 -5.13 5.67
C ARG A 151 -17.29 -6.42 4.88
N GLU A 152 -17.80 -7.56 5.37
CA GLU A 152 -17.48 -8.91 4.86
C GLU A 152 -17.75 -9.05 3.37
N ALA A 153 -18.91 -8.58 2.91
CA ALA A 153 -19.30 -8.68 1.49
C ALA A 153 -18.34 -7.88 0.58
N ARG A 154 -17.94 -6.68 1.02
CA ARG A 154 -16.97 -5.84 0.31
C ARG A 154 -15.59 -6.50 0.34
N ALA A 155 -15.17 -6.98 1.49
CA ALA A 155 -13.88 -7.63 1.68
C ALA A 155 -13.77 -8.91 0.83
N GLU A 156 -14.84 -9.72 0.74
CA GLU A 156 -14.82 -10.92 -0.11
C GLU A 156 -14.66 -10.57 -1.60
N THR A 157 -15.36 -9.54 -2.08
CA THR A 157 -15.21 -9.06 -3.46
C THR A 157 -13.76 -8.64 -3.75
N LEU A 158 -13.15 -7.88 -2.84
CA LEU A 158 -11.76 -7.41 -2.96
C LEU A 158 -10.75 -8.55 -2.85
N ALA A 159 -10.96 -9.48 -1.92
CA ALA A 159 -10.08 -10.63 -1.71
C ALA A 159 -10.10 -11.57 -2.92
N ALA A 160 -11.28 -11.90 -3.45
CA ALA A 160 -11.40 -12.70 -4.66
C ALA A 160 -10.74 -12.05 -5.87
N TYR A 161 -10.87 -10.72 -6.01
CA TYR A 161 -10.15 -9.95 -7.04
C TYR A 161 -8.64 -10.03 -6.84
N ALA A 162 -8.14 -9.85 -5.62
CA ALA A 162 -6.71 -9.95 -5.30
C ALA A 162 -6.17 -11.35 -5.59
N GLU A 163 -6.91 -12.42 -5.26
CA GLU A 163 -6.56 -13.80 -5.59
C GLU A 163 -6.45 -14.00 -7.11
N ALA A 164 -7.41 -13.48 -7.88
CA ALA A 164 -7.37 -13.54 -9.34
C ALA A 164 -6.14 -12.83 -9.91
N MET A 165 -5.80 -11.64 -9.38
CA MET A 165 -4.61 -10.88 -9.78
C MET A 165 -3.31 -11.61 -9.44
N LEU A 166 -3.23 -12.25 -8.27
CA LEU A 166 -2.07 -13.03 -7.84
C LEU A 166 -1.90 -14.34 -8.63
N ALA A 167 -2.96 -14.86 -9.20
CA ALA A 167 -2.98 -16.08 -10.03
C ALA A 167 -2.70 -15.82 -11.51
N LEU A 168 -2.53 -14.56 -11.94
CA LEU A 168 -2.23 -14.24 -13.33
C LEU A 168 -0.91 -14.93 -13.76
N PRO A 169 -0.87 -15.56 -14.95
CA PRO A 169 0.35 -16.16 -15.46
C PRO A 169 1.39 -15.07 -15.78
N VAL A 170 2.66 -15.34 -15.51
CA VAL A 170 3.75 -14.46 -15.95
C VAL A 170 4.03 -14.73 -17.43
N MET A 171 3.93 -13.71 -18.27
CA MET A 171 4.20 -13.82 -19.69
C MET A 171 5.71 -13.89 -19.96
N PRO A 172 6.15 -14.60 -21.00
CA PRO A 172 7.57 -14.65 -21.34
C PRO A 172 8.15 -13.26 -21.64
N LEU A 173 9.32 -12.99 -21.10
CA LEU A 173 10.10 -11.82 -21.45
C LEU A 173 10.74 -11.96 -22.85
N PRO A 174 11.16 -10.85 -23.48
CA PRO A 174 12.04 -10.90 -24.65
C PRO A 174 13.25 -11.81 -24.39
N ALA A 175 13.63 -12.62 -25.36
CA ALA A 175 14.74 -13.57 -25.22
C ALA A 175 16.06 -12.88 -24.81
N SER A 176 16.23 -11.60 -25.17
CA SER A 176 17.39 -10.77 -24.80
C SER A 176 17.54 -10.54 -23.29
N LEU A 177 16.43 -10.62 -22.52
CA LEU A 177 16.40 -10.41 -21.07
C LEU A 177 16.55 -11.72 -20.28
N GLY A 178 16.34 -12.87 -20.92
CA GLY A 178 16.35 -14.15 -20.23
C GLY A 178 15.14 -14.35 -19.30
N ALA A 179 15.12 -15.48 -18.58
CA ALA A 179 14.00 -15.84 -17.69
C ALA A 179 14.10 -15.19 -16.30
N HIS A 180 15.30 -14.82 -15.86
CA HIS A 180 15.58 -14.26 -14.53
C HIS A 180 16.43 -12.98 -14.66
N PRO A 181 15.87 -11.88 -15.20
CA PRO A 181 16.63 -10.67 -15.43
C PRO A 181 17.11 -10.05 -14.12
N ARG A 182 18.26 -9.40 -14.19
CA ARG A 182 18.81 -8.59 -13.11
C ARG A 182 18.13 -7.21 -13.14
N VAL A 183 17.25 -6.94 -12.19
CA VAL A 183 16.48 -5.69 -12.14
C VAL A 183 17.03 -4.75 -11.07
N LEU A 184 17.18 -3.49 -11.44
CA LEU A 184 17.48 -2.40 -10.52
C LEU A 184 16.22 -1.55 -10.36
N TYR A 185 15.78 -1.37 -9.11
CA TYR A 185 14.63 -0.51 -8.79
C TYR A 185 15.12 0.80 -8.18
N ALA A 186 14.92 1.88 -8.91
CA ALA A 186 15.47 3.20 -8.63
C ALA A 186 14.36 4.22 -8.30
N ARG A 187 14.58 5.01 -7.27
CA ARG A 187 13.63 5.98 -6.71
C ARG A 187 14.19 7.40 -6.73
N GLY A 188 13.26 8.36 -6.58
CA GLY A 188 13.56 9.79 -6.56
C GLY A 188 13.69 10.39 -7.95
N ALA A 189 13.55 11.70 -8.04
CA ALA A 189 13.54 12.45 -9.29
C ALA A 189 14.88 12.41 -10.04
N ASP A 190 15.96 11.99 -9.37
CA ASP A 190 17.30 11.77 -9.94
C ASP A 190 17.56 10.29 -10.31
N GLY A 191 16.67 9.37 -9.88
CA GLY A 191 16.83 7.93 -10.07
C GLY A 191 18.01 7.32 -9.30
N LEU A 192 18.62 8.04 -8.36
CA LEU A 192 19.86 7.62 -7.70
C LEU A 192 19.66 7.03 -6.30
N THR A 193 18.42 6.79 -5.88
CA THR A 193 18.12 6.03 -4.67
C THR A 193 17.69 4.63 -5.06
N VAL A 194 18.55 3.64 -4.87
CA VAL A 194 18.32 2.24 -5.25
C VAL A 194 17.75 1.45 -4.08
N THR A 195 16.77 0.60 -4.35
CA THR A 195 16.16 -0.26 -3.34
C THR A 195 16.97 -1.55 -3.18
N ALA A 196 17.25 -1.91 -1.93
CA ALA A 196 17.93 -3.16 -1.59
C ALA A 196 17.10 -4.39 -1.97
N PRO A 197 17.72 -5.52 -2.32
CA PRO A 197 17.04 -6.78 -2.51
C PRO A 197 16.41 -7.29 -1.20
N ASP A 198 15.49 -8.24 -1.31
CA ASP A 198 14.84 -8.95 -0.18
C ASP A 198 14.12 -8.02 0.83
N THR A 199 13.47 -7.00 0.32
CA THR A 199 12.59 -6.11 1.08
C THR A 199 11.14 -6.23 0.58
N ASP A 200 10.17 -5.82 1.39
CA ASP A 200 8.75 -5.78 0.97
C ASP A 200 8.53 -4.91 -0.27
N VAL A 201 9.38 -3.90 -0.46
CA VAL A 201 9.36 -3.01 -1.64
C VAL A 201 9.67 -3.79 -2.92
N THR A 202 10.54 -4.79 -2.85
CA THR A 202 11.02 -5.56 -4.02
C THR A 202 10.30 -6.89 -4.22
N GLU A 203 9.30 -7.18 -3.41
CA GLU A 203 8.56 -8.44 -3.42
C GLU A 203 7.89 -8.74 -4.77
N VAL A 204 7.43 -7.69 -5.48
CA VAL A 204 6.83 -7.81 -6.82
C VAL A 204 7.81 -8.46 -7.79
N PHE A 205 9.07 -8.03 -7.81
CA PHE A 205 10.11 -8.60 -8.69
C PHE A 205 10.45 -10.04 -8.31
N LYS A 206 10.57 -10.30 -7.01
CA LYS A 206 10.80 -11.66 -6.49
C LYS A 206 9.69 -12.63 -6.89
N ARG A 207 8.43 -12.18 -6.82
CA ARG A 207 7.27 -12.96 -7.26
C ARG A 207 7.32 -13.31 -8.75
N LEU A 208 7.90 -12.44 -9.58
CA LEU A 208 8.11 -12.65 -11.01
C LEU A 208 9.36 -13.50 -11.31
N GLY A 209 10.13 -13.90 -10.31
CA GLY A 209 11.38 -14.64 -10.48
C GLY A 209 12.56 -13.77 -10.95
N TRP A 210 12.46 -12.43 -10.81
CA TRP A 210 13.51 -11.50 -11.21
C TRP A 210 14.51 -11.31 -10.08
N GLN A 211 15.79 -11.13 -10.42
CA GLN A 211 16.85 -10.90 -9.46
C GLN A 211 17.02 -9.40 -9.19
N VAL A 212 16.58 -8.92 -8.04
CA VAL A 212 16.84 -7.54 -7.64
C VAL A 212 18.31 -7.35 -7.28
N ILE A 213 18.91 -6.32 -7.85
CA ILE A 213 20.31 -5.94 -7.59
C ILE A 213 20.38 -4.50 -7.05
N ALA A 214 21.36 -4.26 -6.19
CA ALA A 214 21.63 -2.93 -5.63
C ALA A 214 23.11 -2.82 -5.27
N PRO A 215 23.66 -1.60 -5.16
CA PRO A 215 25.00 -1.40 -4.63
C PRO A 215 25.13 -1.95 -3.20
N ASP A 216 26.33 -2.30 -2.79
CA ASP A 216 26.60 -2.68 -1.40
C ASP A 216 26.22 -1.55 -0.43
N GLY A 217 25.75 -1.91 0.75
CA GLY A 217 25.37 -0.94 1.77
C GLY A 217 24.30 -1.47 2.72
N GLN A 218 23.95 -0.64 3.70
CA GLN A 218 22.92 -0.95 4.68
C GLN A 218 21.61 -0.21 4.38
N GLY A 219 20.50 -0.74 4.89
CA GLY A 219 19.16 -0.17 4.77
C GLY A 219 18.46 -0.51 3.45
N THR A 220 17.15 -0.29 3.48
CA THR A 220 16.25 -0.58 2.36
C THR A 220 16.53 0.32 1.15
N PHE A 221 16.89 1.58 1.37
CA PHE A 221 17.13 2.58 0.34
C PHE A 221 18.58 3.06 0.41
N ARG A 222 19.31 2.91 -0.71
CA ARG A 222 20.74 3.19 -0.80
C ARG A 222 21.01 4.27 -1.83
N LYS A 223 21.71 5.34 -1.44
CA LYS A 223 22.17 6.33 -2.41
C LYS A 223 23.25 5.72 -3.30
N SER A 224 23.20 6.07 -4.58
CA SER A 224 24.10 5.56 -5.61
C SER A 224 24.55 6.67 -6.54
N SER A 225 25.35 6.32 -7.55
CA SER A 225 25.69 7.15 -8.70
C SER A 225 25.41 6.39 -9.99
N ILE A 226 25.38 7.09 -11.11
CA ILE A 226 25.18 6.47 -12.43
C ILE A 226 26.30 5.47 -12.72
N GLU A 227 27.55 5.79 -12.34
CA GLU A 227 28.72 4.92 -12.54
C GLU A 227 28.60 3.63 -11.72
N ALA A 228 28.15 3.73 -10.46
CA ALA A 228 27.92 2.56 -9.60
C ALA A 228 26.77 1.69 -10.13
N ILE A 229 25.70 2.32 -10.65
CA ILE A 229 24.59 1.61 -11.30
C ILE A 229 25.07 0.92 -12.59
N ALA A 230 25.88 1.62 -13.41
CA ALA A 230 26.45 1.04 -14.63
C ALA A 230 27.36 -0.15 -14.33
N ALA A 231 28.14 -0.10 -13.26
CA ALA A 231 29.02 -1.19 -12.83
C ALA A 231 28.24 -2.43 -12.36
N LEU A 232 27.00 -2.27 -11.88
CA LEU A 232 26.11 -3.39 -11.55
C LEU A 232 25.58 -4.09 -12.80
N ASP A 233 25.63 -3.46 -13.96
CA ASP A 233 25.14 -3.96 -15.25
C ASP A 233 23.74 -4.59 -15.17
N PRO A 234 22.68 -3.83 -14.82
CA PRO A 234 21.32 -4.34 -14.80
C PRO A 234 20.83 -4.71 -16.21
N ASP A 235 19.94 -5.71 -16.29
CA ASP A 235 19.22 -6.04 -17.52
C ASP A 235 18.01 -5.15 -17.71
N ILE A 236 17.38 -4.75 -16.58
CA ILE A 236 16.20 -3.88 -16.53
C ILE A 236 16.42 -2.82 -15.45
N VAL A 237 16.03 -1.58 -15.74
CA VAL A 237 15.90 -0.51 -14.73
C VAL A 237 14.44 -0.09 -14.64
N ILE A 238 13.87 -0.14 -13.44
CA ILE A 238 12.54 0.39 -13.16
C ILE A 238 12.69 1.63 -12.28
N PHE A 239 12.25 2.78 -12.77
CA PHE A 239 12.16 4.01 -11.99
C PHE A 239 10.78 4.16 -11.38
N SER A 240 10.71 4.58 -10.12
CA SER A 240 9.44 4.85 -9.45
C SER A 240 8.91 6.27 -9.69
N ASP A 241 9.82 7.21 -9.93
CA ASP A 241 9.47 8.63 -10.04
C ASP A 241 9.14 9.02 -11.49
N PRO A 242 7.94 9.61 -11.75
CA PRO A 242 7.57 10.09 -13.08
C PRO A 242 8.54 11.10 -13.69
N ALA A 243 9.33 11.85 -12.90
CA ALA A 243 10.35 12.76 -13.39
C ALA A 243 11.43 12.05 -14.24
N MET A 244 11.62 10.75 -14.04
CA MET A 244 12.58 9.95 -14.82
C MET A 244 12.12 9.63 -16.24
N ARG A 245 10.89 10.01 -16.65
CA ARG A 245 10.40 9.78 -18.04
C ARG A 245 11.27 10.46 -19.08
N GLU A 246 11.66 11.70 -18.84
CA GLU A 246 12.56 12.42 -19.75
C GLU A 246 13.91 11.70 -19.89
N THR A 247 14.44 11.16 -18.80
CA THR A 247 15.67 10.34 -18.81
C THR A 247 15.51 9.07 -19.65
N VAL A 248 14.34 8.42 -19.56
CA VAL A 248 14.06 7.19 -20.35
C VAL A 248 13.90 7.51 -21.84
N LEU A 249 13.30 8.66 -22.17
CA LEU A 249 13.12 9.11 -23.55
C LEU A 249 14.40 9.71 -24.16
N HIS A 250 15.22 10.39 -23.33
CA HIS A 250 16.44 11.10 -23.70
C HIS A 250 17.61 10.66 -22.81
N PRO A 251 18.18 9.46 -23.03
CA PRO A 251 19.07 8.78 -22.09
C PRO A 251 20.50 9.31 -22.02
N ASP A 252 20.84 10.48 -22.55
CA ASP A 252 22.22 10.98 -22.67
C ASP A 252 23.00 10.93 -21.34
N ALA A 253 22.38 11.35 -20.23
CA ALA A 253 23.00 11.32 -18.91
C ALA A 253 23.21 9.89 -18.37
N TRP A 254 22.38 8.93 -18.81
CA TRP A 254 22.38 7.55 -18.34
C TRP A 254 22.92 6.54 -19.38
N LYS A 255 23.50 7.02 -20.48
CA LYS A 255 23.98 6.17 -21.59
C LYS A 255 25.04 5.12 -21.20
N SER A 256 25.74 5.33 -20.08
CA SER A 256 26.67 4.35 -19.52
C SER A 256 25.98 3.14 -18.92
N VAL A 257 24.69 3.24 -18.55
CA VAL A 257 23.89 2.12 -18.05
C VAL A 257 23.31 1.36 -19.24
N ARG A 258 23.75 0.12 -19.45
CA ARG A 258 23.38 -0.70 -20.61
C ARG A 258 21.87 -0.82 -20.77
N ALA A 259 21.13 -1.17 -19.71
CA ALA A 259 19.68 -1.29 -19.77
C ALA A 259 18.98 -0.02 -20.26
N VAL A 260 19.45 1.16 -19.87
CA VAL A 260 18.88 2.45 -20.31
C VAL A 260 19.19 2.69 -21.79
N ARG A 261 20.44 2.49 -22.21
CA ARG A 261 20.87 2.63 -23.60
C ARG A 261 20.13 1.68 -24.54
N ASP A 262 19.89 0.44 -24.10
CA ASP A 262 19.26 -0.61 -24.90
C ASP A 262 17.71 -0.56 -24.84
N GLY A 263 17.13 0.44 -24.16
CA GLY A 263 15.69 0.67 -24.09
C GLY A 263 14.95 -0.17 -23.04
N HIS A 264 15.67 -0.86 -22.16
CA HIS A 264 15.12 -1.67 -21.06
C HIS A 264 14.98 -0.88 -19.75
N ALA A 265 14.73 0.41 -19.88
CA ALA A 265 14.41 1.29 -18.75
C ALA A 265 12.94 1.70 -18.82
N PHE A 266 12.25 1.62 -17.69
CA PHE A 266 10.82 1.86 -17.59
C PHE A 266 10.52 2.73 -16.37
N VAL A 267 9.43 3.51 -16.45
CA VAL A 267 8.92 4.28 -15.32
C VAL A 267 7.60 3.65 -14.88
N ALA A 268 7.52 3.25 -13.63
CA ALA A 268 6.30 2.71 -13.06
C ALA A 268 5.22 3.79 -12.95
N PRO A 269 3.94 3.47 -13.24
CA PRO A 269 2.85 4.40 -12.96
C PRO A 269 2.77 4.72 -11.46
N ALA A 270 2.44 5.98 -11.16
CA ALA A 270 2.47 6.52 -9.79
C ALA A 270 1.10 6.97 -9.26
N LEU A 271 0.04 6.93 -10.08
CA LEU A 271 -1.29 7.44 -9.74
C LEU A 271 -2.34 6.33 -9.59
N PRO A 272 -3.27 6.51 -8.62
CA PRO A 272 -3.22 7.47 -7.50
C PRO A 272 -2.13 7.13 -6.50
N PHE A 273 -1.60 5.91 -6.56
CA PHE A 273 -0.49 5.39 -5.76
C PHE A 273 0.44 4.56 -6.66
N GLY A 274 1.72 4.51 -6.31
CA GLY A 274 2.72 3.79 -7.10
C GLY A 274 2.38 2.30 -7.28
N TRP A 275 2.44 1.82 -8.52
CA TRP A 275 2.03 0.44 -8.83
C TRP A 275 2.97 -0.64 -8.27
N VAL A 276 4.25 -0.34 -8.13
CA VAL A 276 5.23 -1.28 -7.56
C VAL A 276 5.29 -1.15 -6.04
N GLU A 277 5.30 0.10 -5.57
CA GLU A 277 5.29 0.51 -4.16
C GLU A 277 4.96 2.02 -4.10
N GLU A 278 5.23 2.76 -3.04
CA GLU A 278 5.01 4.21 -2.89
C GLU A 278 3.51 4.60 -2.76
N PRO A 279 2.91 4.17 -1.66
CA PRO A 279 3.39 3.21 -0.65
C PRO A 279 2.98 1.77 -0.98
N PRO A 280 3.68 0.74 -0.41
CA PRO A 280 3.35 -0.66 -0.67
C PRO A 280 2.04 -1.07 0.00
N SER A 281 1.00 -1.31 -0.81
CA SER A 281 -0.30 -1.79 -0.37
C SER A 281 -0.96 -2.64 -1.48
N ILE A 282 -2.27 -2.70 -1.54
CA ILE A 282 -3.05 -3.43 -2.56
C ILE A 282 -2.75 -2.97 -4.00
N ASN A 283 -2.30 -1.72 -4.19
CA ASN A 283 -1.85 -1.17 -5.48
C ASN A 283 -0.73 -1.98 -6.15
N ARG A 284 0.07 -2.75 -5.38
CA ARG A 284 1.13 -3.61 -5.92
C ARG A 284 0.61 -4.73 -6.83
N LEU A 285 -0.68 -5.07 -6.76
CA LEU A 285 -1.32 -6.00 -7.69
C LEU A 285 -1.27 -5.48 -9.13
N LEU A 286 -1.40 -4.16 -9.34
CA LEU A 286 -1.22 -3.55 -10.67
C LEU A 286 0.22 -3.67 -11.16
N GLY A 287 1.19 -3.41 -10.27
CA GLY A 287 2.61 -3.58 -10.59
C GLY A 287 2.96 -5.00 -10.98
N LEU A 288 2.43 -5.98 -10.24
CA LEU A 288 2.61 -7.40 -10.54
C LEU A 288 2.04 -7.76 -11.92
N ALA A 289 0.82 -7.32 -12.24
CA ALA A 289 0.19 -7.58 -13.53
C ALA A 289 0.95 -6.91 -14.68
N TRP A 290 1.31 -5.64 -14.55
CA TRP A 290 2.07 -4.90 -15.57
C TRP A 290 3.43 -5.55 -15.85
N LEU A 291 4.22 -5.76 -14.80
CA LEU A 291 5.54 -6.39 -14.92
C LEU A 291 5.44 -7.86 -15.35
N GLY A 292 4.33 -8.51 -15.09
CA GLY A 292 3.98 -9.85 -15.55
C GLY A 292 3.51 -9.93 -17.01
N GLY A 293 3.42 -8.80 -17.73
CA GLY A 293 3.11 -8.74 -19.15
C GLY A 293 1.63 -8.63 -19.50
N HIS A 294 0.79 -8.24 -18.56
CA HIS A 294 -0.64 -8.05 -18.81
C HIS A 294 -0.92 -6.63 -19.32
N GLU A 295 -1.99 -6.50 -20.11
CA GLU A 295 -2.38 -5.26 -20.74
C GLU A 295 -2.79 -4.20 -19.69
N PRO A 296 -2.04 -3.08 -19.58
CA PRO A 296 -2.16 -2.17 -18.45
C PRO A 296 -3.45 -1.33 -18.45
N VAL A 297 -4.05 -1.07 -19.61
CA VAL A 297 -5.24 -0.21 -19.73
C VAL A 297 -6.44 -0.87 -19.06
N SER A 298 -6.73 -2.12 -19.45
CA SER A 298 -7.84 -2.89 -18.87
C SER A 298 -7.59 -3.24 -17.41
N MET A 299 -6.32 -3.53 -17.03
CA MET A 299 -5.94 -3.80 -15.65
C MET A 299 -6.21 -2.57 -14.76
N ALA A 300 -5.74 -1.39 -15.17
CA ALA A 300 -5.98 -0.15 -14.44
C ALA A 300 -7.47 0.20 -14.33
N ALA A 301 -8.22 0.13 -15.43
CA ALA A 301 -9.64 0.41 -15.44
C ALA A 301 -10.43 -0.52 -14.51
N THR A 302 -10.14 -1.83 -14.57
CA THR A 302 -10.79 -2.84 -13.71
C THR A 302 -10.41 -2.64 -12.25
N PHE A 303 -9.13 -2.42 -11.96
CA PHE A 303 -8.64 -2.18 -10.60
C PHE A 303 -9.36 -0.99 -9.96
N HIS A 304 -9.44 0.15 -10.65
CA HIS A 304 -10.12 1.33 -10.13
C HIS A 304 -11.63 1.08 -9.89
N ALA A 305 -12.29 0.40 -10.81
CA ALA A 305 -13.70 0.06 -10.66
C ALA A 305 -13.94 -0.88 -9.46
N VAL A 306 -13.10 -1.89 -9.28
CA VAL A 306 -13.25 -2.88 -8.21
C VAL A 306 -12.74 -2.34 -6.88
N VAL A 307 -11.53 -1.75 -6.85
CA VAL A 307 -10.85 -1.38 -5.59
C VAL A 307 -11.36 -0.04 -5.04
N TYR A 308 -11.61 0.94 -5.90
CA TYR A 308 -12.09 2.26 -5.46
C TYR A 308 -13.56 2.52 -5.79
N GLY A 309 -14.27 1.53 -6.39
CA GLY A 309 -15.69 1.69 -6.74
C GLY A 309 -15.95 2.77 -7.79
N ARG A 310 -14.93 3.16 -8.57
CA ARG A 310 -14.99 4.30 -9.49
C ARG A 310 -14.46 3.93 -10.88
N ALA A 311 -15.32 4.07 -11.90
CA ALA A 311 -14.88 3.98 -13.27
C ALA A 311 -14.09 5.25 -13.66
N LEU A 312 -12.95 5.06 -14.33
CA LEU A 312 -12.15 6.17 -14.84
C LEU A 312 -12.68 6.66 -16.18
N THR A 313 -12.66 7.97 -16.37
CA THR A 313 -12.81 8.56 -17.71
C THR A 313 -11.56 8.26 -18.57
N PRO A 314 -11.64 8.33 -19.93
CA PRO A 314 -10.45 8.15 -20.76
C PRO A 314 -9.27 9.05 -20.36
N HIS A 315 -9.53 10.32 -20.07
CA HIS A 315 -8.50 11.27 -19.61
C HIS A 315 -7.86 10.86 -18.26
N GLN A 316 -8.67 10.38 -17.30
CA GLN A 316 -8.17 9.89 -16.04
C GLN A 316 -7.34 8.61 -16.22
N LEU A 317 -7.78 7.72 -17.10
CA LEU A 317 -7.05 6.50 -17.43
C LEU A 317 -5.68 6.82 -18.04
N ASP A 318 -5.62 7.76 -19.00
CA ASP A 318 -4.36 8.24 -19.57
C ASP A 318 -3.43 8.82 -18.49
N ALA A 319 -3.96 9.58 -17.54
CA ALA A 319 -3.20 10.12 -16.43
C ALA A 319 -2.63 9.00 -15.51
N VAL A 320 -3.45 7.98 -15.20
CA VAL A 320 -3.04 6.82 -14.39
C VAL A 320 -1.94 6.02 -15.08
N LEU A 321 -2.09 5.77 -16.37
CA LEU A 321 -1.10 5.05 -17.17
C LEU A 321 0.19 5.85 -17.36
N GLY A 322 0.06 7.17 -17.47
CA GLY A 322 1.21 8.08 -17.51
C GLY A 322 2.22 7.78 -18.59
N GLY A 323 1.80 7.34 -19.77
CA GLY A 323 2.71 6.96 -20.85
C GLY A 323 3.50 5.68 -20.56
N ILE A 324 2.88 4.74 -19.84
CA ILE A 324 3.45 3.42 -19.52
C ILE A 324 3.92 2.70 -20.80
N ARG A 325 5.04 2.00 -20.71
CA ARG A 325 5.56 1.14 -21.76
C ARG A 325 5.48 -0.31 -21.33
N SER A 326 5.16 -1.21 -22.25
CA SER A 326 5.23 -2.65 -22.00
C SER A 326 6.70 -3.12 -21.93
N ILE A 327 6.96 -4.02 -20.98
CA ILE A 327 8.25 -4.72 -20.88
C ILE A 327 8.26 -5.96 -21.79
N HIS A 328 7.07 -6.47 -22.05
CA HIS A 328 6.85 -7.63 -22.90
C HIS A 328 6.57 -7.20 -24.35
N PRO A 329 6.86 -8.08 -25.32
CA PRO A 329 6.64 -7.80 -26.76
C PRO A 329 5.16 -7.57 -27.10
#